data_2293b3ebcfbfb6dadc42e61a543d7bf7
#
_entry.id   2293b3ebcfbfb6dadc42e61a543d7bf7
#
_cell.length_a   1.000
_cell.length_b   1.000
_cell.length_c   1.000
_cell.angle_alpha   90.00
_cell.angle_beta   90.00
_cell.angle_gamma   90.00
#
_symmetry.space_group_name_H-M   'P 1'
#
loop_
_entity.id
_entity.type
_entity.pdbx_description
1 polymer ?
#
loop_
_entity_poly.entity_id
_entity_poly.type
_entity_poly.pdbx_seq_one_letter_code
_entity_poly.pdbx_strand_id
1 'polypeptide(L)'
;MRSRRKNMQNEELLEKLKWRMIEWEQGCPQRIQHFLKVSSFAVTIAKGEGADEHTVFILASLGYIHDIGIRLSLEKEGCSDGKIQEKYGEPAALQMLKELGYTNKDAERISMIVGKHHTYDAGIEGLDYRILLEADACVNMFEKDTSYQAKLTMLKNVFRTAAGRKIYTTMFDIPDSV
;
A
#
# COMPACT_ATOMS: atom_id res chain seq x y z
N MET A 1 5.03 -0.23 -29.98
CA MET A 1 5.16 1.23 -29.70
C MET A 1 4.19 1.73 -28.63
N ARG A 2 2.87 1.42 -28.64
CA ARG A 2 1.90 1.90 -27.62
C ARG A 2 2.20 1.42 -26.20
N SER A 3 2.56 0.15 -25.98
CA SER A 3 2.87 -0.41 -24.66
C SER A 3 4.08 0.29 -24.01
N ARG A 4 5.18 0.47 -24.76
CA ARG A 4 6.39 1.13 -24.27
C ARG A 4 6.14 2.59 -23.85
N ARG A 5 5.27 3.29 -24.59
CA ARG A 5 4.90 4.69 -24.26
C ARG A 5 4.05 4.77 -22.99
N LYS A 6 3.14 3.81 -22.79
CA LYS A 6 2.31 3.71 -21.57
C LYS A 6 3.17 3.40 -20.35
N ASN A 7 4.15 2.52 -20.47
CA ASN A 7 5.06 2.19 -19.37
C ASN A 7 5.89 3.40 -18.93
N MET A 8 6.45 4.16 -19.88
CA MET A 8 7.18 5.40 -19.59
C MET A 8 6.30 6.43 -18.87
N GLN A 9 5.02 6.55 -19.26
CA GLN A 9 4.08 7.45 -18.61
C GLN A 9 3.75 6.99 -17.18
N ASN A 10 3.58 5.69 -16.95
CA ASN A 10 3.35 5.13 -15.62
C ASN A 10 4.55 5.34 -14.70
N GLU A 11 5.77 5.14 -15.19
CA GLU A 11 7.00 5.41 -14.43
C GLU A 11 7.10 6.89 -14.03
N GLU A 12 6.77 7.82 -14.93
CA GLU A 12 6.76 9.25 -14.64
C GLU A 12 5.71 9.61 -13.56
N LEU A 13 4.52 9.01 -13.63
CA LEU A 13 3.46 9.22 -12.63
C LEU A 13 3.89 8.67 -11.25
N LEU A 14 4.51 7.50 -11.20
CA LEU A 14 5.03 6.93 -9.94
C LEU A 14 6.11 7.82 -9.31
N GLU A 15 7.03 8.36 -10.10
CA GLU A 15 8.04 9.28 -9.58
C GLU A 15 7.40 10.57 -9.04
N LYS A 16 6.44 11.16 -9.76
CA LYS A 16 5.69 12.34 -9.27
C LYS A 16 4.95 12.04 -7.98
N LEU A 17 4.27 10.90 -7.89
CA LEU A 17 3.54 10.50 -6.68
C LEU A 17 4.48 10.30 -5.51
N LYS A 18 5.60 9.60 -5.71
CA LYS A 18 6.61 9.37 -4.68
C LYS A 18 7.15 10.68 -4.11
N TRP A 19 7.53 11.62 -4.97
CA TRP A 19 8.00 12.95 -4.53
C TRP A 19 6.92 13.72 -3.81
N ARG A 20 5.68 13.72 -4.30
CA ARG A 20 4.55 14.38 -3.67
C ARG A 20 4.27 13.82 -2.27
N MET A 21 4.40 12.50 -2.08
CA MET A 21 4.24 11.86 -0.77
C MET A 21 5.41 12.18 0.18
N ILE A 22 6.65 12.29 -0.31
CA ILE A 22 7.79 12.74 0.49
C ILE A 22 7.54 14.16 1.02
N GLU A 23 7.08 15.08 0.15
CA GLU A 23 6.71 16.44 0.53
C GLU A 23 5.53 16.46 1.51
N TRP A 24 4.51 15.63 1.27
CA TRP A 24 3.34 15.49 2.14
C TRP A 24 3.73 15.07 3.56
N GLU A 25 4.68 14.15 3.69
CA GLU A 25 5.17 13.64 4.97
C GLU A 25 6.42 14.38 5.49
N GLN A 26 6.62 15.61 5.07
CA GLN A 26 7.75 16.43 5.53
C GLN A 26 7.84 16.44 7.07
N GLY A 27 9.03 16.13 7.58
CA GLY A 27 9.30 16.07 9.02
C GLY A 27 8.97 14.72 9.68
N CYS A 28 8.47 13.74 8.93
CA CYS A 28 8.18 12.40 9.43
C CYS A 28 8.94 11.31 8.66
N PRO A 29 10.25 11.11 8.96
CA PRO A 29 11.06 10.12 8.24
C PRO A 29 10.54 8.69 8.41
N GLN A 30 9.86 8.36 9.49
CA GLN A 30 9.29 7.04 9.72
C GLN A 30 8.21 6.72 8.68
N ARG A 31 7.26 7.64 8.43
CA ARG A 31 6.23 7.44 7.41
C ARG A 31 6.79 7.42 5.99
N ILE A 32 7.82 8.25 5.71
CA ILE A 32 8.52 8.21 4.41
C ILE A 32 9.16 6.83 4.18
N GLN A 33 9.88 6.30 5.17
CA GLN A 33 10.48 4.97 5.11
C GLN A 33 9.42 3.87 4.98
N HIS A 34 8.31 4.01 5.70
CA HIS A 34 7.19 3.07 5.67
C HIS A 34 6.63 2.90 4.26
N PHE A 35 6.12 3.98 3.64
CA PHE A 35 5.49 3.88 2.33
C PHE A 35 6.45 3.45 1.21
N LEU A 36 7.74 3.81 1.29
CA LEU A 36 8.75 3.32 0.34
C LEU A 36 8.92 1.80 0.43
N LYS A 37 8.97 1.25 1.65
CA LYS A 37 9.05 -0.19 1.89
C LYS A 37 7.78 -0.91 1.45
N VAL A 38 6.59 -0.39 1.81
CA VAL A 38 5.31 -0.98 1.41
C VAL A 38 5.19 -1.04 -0.11
N SER A 39 5.52 0.04 -0.83
CA SER A 39 5.51 0.05 -2.29
C SER A 39 6.47 -1.00 -2.88
N SER A 40 7.67 -1.13 -2.33
CA SER A 40 8.64 -2.13 -2.77
C SER A 40 8.14 -3.57 -2.58
N PHE A 41 7.57 -3.90 -1.41
CA PHE A 41 6.99 -5.21 -1.15
C PHE A 41 5.78 -5.48 -2.03
N ALA A 42 4.88 -4.52 -2.21
CA ALA A 42 3.71 -4.65 -3.06
C ALA A 42 4.09 -4.99 -4.50
N VAL A 43 5.08 -4.30 -5.07
CA VAL A 43 5.62 -4.59 -6.41
C VAL A 43 6.26 -5.98 -6.47
N THR A 44 7.01 -6.37 -5.44
CA THR A 44 7.68 -7.66 -5.40
C THR A 44 6.67 -8.81 -5.34
N ILE A 45 5.65 -8.70 -4.49
CA ILE A 45 4.57 -9.68 -4.37
C ILE A 45 3.80 -9.77 -5.69
N ALA A 46 3.40 -8.62 -6.26
CA ALA A 46 2.66 -8.57 -7.52
C ALA A 46 3.38 -9.28 -8.67
N LYS A 47 4.68 -9.04 -8.81
CA LYS A 47 5.50 -9.72 -9.82
C LYS A 47 5.63 -11.20 -9.53
N GLY A 48 5.76 -11.60 -8.28
CA GLY A 48 5.78 -13.00 -7.85
C GLY A 48 4.48 -13.75 -8.14
N GLU A 49 3.35 -13.07 -8.10
CA GLU A 49 2.02 -13.59 -8.46
C GLU A 49 1.72 -13.50 -9.97
N GLY A 50 2.64 -13.01 -10.80
CA GLY A 50 2.44 -12.89 -12.24
C GLY A 50 1.46 -11.79 -12.65
N ALA A 51 1.26 -10.77 -11.81
CA ALA A 51 0.39 -9.65 -12.11
C ALA A 51 0.85 -8.88 -13.35
N ASP A 52 -0.11 -8.35 -14.11
CA ASP A 52 0.20 -7.52 -15.28
C ASP A 52 0.81 -6.16 -14.89
N GLU A 53 1.44 -5.50 -15.87
CA GLU A 53 2.12 -4.22 -15.67
C GLU A 53 1.21 -3.12 -15.09
N HIS A 54 -0.09 -3.15 -15.43
CA HIS A 54 -1.04 -2.18 -14.91
C HIS A 54 -1.36 -2.43 -13.44
N THR A 55 -1.56 -3.67 -13.05
CA THR A 55 -1.74 -4.08 -11.65
C THR A 55 -0.50 -3.75 -10.82
N VAL A 56 0.70 -3.97 -11.34
CA VAL A 56 1.97 -3.57 -10.68
C VAL A 56 2.02 -2.05 -10.50
N PHE A 57 1.63 -1.26 -11.49
CA PHE A 57 1.56 0.20 -11.40
C PHE A 57 0.57 0.66 -10.31
N ILE A 58 -0.64 0.08 -10.27
CA ILE A 58 -1.64 0.38 -9.23
C ILE A 58 -1.09 0.06 -7.84
N LEU A 59 -0.44 -1.10 -7.68
CA LEU A 59 0.13 -1.54 -6.40
C LEU A 59 1.31 -0.68 -5.93
N ALA A 60 2.18 -0.27 -6.85
CA ALA A 60 3.25 0.68 -6.53
C ALA A 60 2.67 2.02 -6.03
N SER A 61 1.62 2.51 -6.70
CA SER A 61 0.92 3.74 -6.30
C SER A 61 0.25 3.59 -4.94
N LEU A 62 -0.47 2.49 -4.71
CA LEU A 62 -1.11 2.18 -3.42
C LEU A 62 -0.08 2.14 -2.29
N GLY A 63 1.05 1.48 -2.49
CA GLY A 63 2.11 1.42 -1.49
C GLY A 63 2.61 2.79 -1.07
N TYR A 64 2.71 3.76 -2.00
CA TYR A 64 3.11 5.12 -1.66
C TYR A 64 2.02 5.91 -0.92
N ILE A 65 0.73 5.76 -1.27
CA ILE A 65 -0.32 6.69 -0.87
C ILE A 65 -1.29 6.15 0.20
N HIS A 66 -1.25 4.84 0.54
CA HIS A 66 -2.27 4.20 1.38
C HIS A 66 -2.49 4.91 2.72
N ASP A 67 -1.45 5.43 3.33
CA ASP A 67 -1.45 6.10 4.63
C ASP A 67 -1.58 7.63 4.56
N ILE A 68 -1.92 8.22 3.40
CA ILE A 68 -2.04 9.67 3.22
C ILE A 68 -2.98 10.33 4.25
N GLY A 69 -3.92 9.58 4.78
CA GLY A 69 -4.91 10.04 5.77
C GLY A 69 -4.34 10.31 7.16
N ILE A 70 -3.18 9.74 7.52
CA ILE A 70 -2.61 9.85 8.88
C ILE A 70 -2.40 11.31 9.27
N ARG A 71 -1.73 12.09 8.43
CA ARG A 71 -1.43 13.49 8.72
C ARG A 71 -2.69 14.31 8.96
N LEU A 72 -3.67 14.19 8.08
CA LEU A 72 -4.96 14.89 8.20
C LEU A 72 -5.74 14.44 9.44
N SER A 73 -5.69 13.17 9.78
CA SER A 73 -6.31 12.61 11.00
C SER A 73 -5.73 13.26 12.25
N LEU A 74 -4.41 13.32 12.34
CA LEU A 74 -3.71 13.97 13.47
C LEU A 74 -4.00 15.45 13.56
N GLU A 75 -4.00 16.17 12.42
CA GLU A 75 -4.27 17.61 12.38
C GLU A 75 -5.71 17.98 12.75
N LYS A 76 -6.70 17.15 12.37
CA LYS A 76 -8.13 17.47 12.55
C LYS A 76 -8.76 16.84 13.77
N GLU A 77 -8.31 15.63 14.17
CA GLU A 77 -8.94 14.86 15.25
C GLU A 77 -7.96 14.60 16.42
N GLY A 78 -6.68 14.93 16.27
CA GLY A 78 -5.65 14.66 17.29
C GLY A 78 -5.27 13.19 17.44
N CYS A 79 -5.81 12.31 16.63
CA CYS A 79 -5.54 10.85 16.63
C CYS A 79 -5.58 10.31 15.20
N SER A 80 -5.04 9.09 15.02
CA SER A 80 -4.96 8.44 13.71
C SER A 80 -5.33 6.96 13.79
N ASP A 81 -6.52 6.65 14.33
CA ASP A 81 -7.04 5.29 14.23
C ASP A 81 -7.47 4.96 12.77
N GLY A 82 -7.55 3.65 12.46
CA GLY A 82 -7.78 3.20 11.10
C GLY A 82 -9.05 3.78 10.44
N LYS A 83 -10.12 3.98 11.20
CA LYS A 83 -11.38 4.54 10.65
C LYS A 83 -11.25 6.02 10.31
N ILE A 84 -10.52 6.77 11.11
CA ILE A 84 -10.28 8.19 10.88
C ILE A 84 -9.31 8.35 9.71
N GLN A 85 -8.29 7.49 9.60
CA GLN A 85 -7.39 7.48 8.45
C GLN A 85 -8.14 7.19 7.15
N GLU A 86 -9.03 6.19 7.12
CA GLU A 86 -9.88 5.88 5.96
C GLU A 86 -10.74 7.08 5.54
N LYS A 87 -11.39 7.74 6.52
CA LYS A 87 -12.25 8.91 6.30
C LYS A 87 -11.55 10.06 5.58
N TYR A 88 -10.32 10.37 5.99
CA TYR A 88 -9.56 11.48 5.40
C TYR A 88 -8.67 11.03 4.23
N GLY A 89 -8.27 9.77 4.20
CA GLY A 89 -7.37 9.22 3.20
C GLY A 89 -7.99 9.12 1.83
N GLU A 90 -9.23 8.61 1.73
CA GLU A 90 -9.91 8.43 0.45
C GLU A 90 -10.02 9.73 -0.36
N PRO A 91 -10.60 10.83 0.17
CA PRO A 91 -10.72 12.08 -0.59
C PRO A 91 -9.36 12.73 -0.88
N ALA A 92 -8.40 12.65 0.04
CA ALA A 92 -7.06 13.20 -0.16
C ALA A 92 -6.30 12.45 -1.26
N ALA A 93 -6.39 11.11 -1.28
CA ALA A 93 -5.79 10.30 -2.32
C ALA A 93 -6.41 10.60 -3.69
N LEU A 94 -7.75 10.67 -3.77
CA LEU A 94 -8.44 10.97 -5.02
C LEU A 94 -8.02 12.33 -5.60
N GLN A 95 -7.95 13.34 -4.75
CA GLN A 95 -7.53 14.67 -5.15
C GLN A 95 -6.09 14.67 -5.66
N MET A 96 -5.14 14.13 -4.88
CA MET A 96 -3.72 14.09 -5.24
C MET A 96 -3.48 13.35 -6.55
N LEU A 97 -4.09 12.18 -6.73
CA LEU A 97 -3.93 11.38 -7.94
C LEU A 97 -4.47 12.10 -9.19
N LYS A 98 -5.61 12.78 -9.08
CA LYS A 98 -6.15 13.60 -10.19
C LYS A 98 -5.24 14.77 -10.53
N GLU A 99 -4.72 15.48 -9.54
CA GLU A 99 -3.75 16.58 -9.74
C GLU A 99 -2.47 16.12 -10.44
N LEU A 100 -2.02 14.89 -10.17
CA LEU A 100 -0.84 14.29 -10.80
C LEU A 100 -1.09 13.77 -12.22
N GLY A 101 -2.35 13.66 -12.64
CA GLY A 101 -2.73 13.23 -13.99
C GLY A 101 -2.99 11.73 -14.12
N TYR A 102 -3.30 11.02 -13.04
CA TYR A 102 -3.83 9.66 -13.10
C TYR A 102 -5.17 9.64 -13.84
N THR A 103 -5.49 8.52 -14.51
CA THR A 103 -6.83 8.36 -15.11
C THR A 103 -7.89 8.36 -14.01
N ASN A 104 -9.11 8.80 -14.32
CA ASN A 104 -10.20 8.78 -13.33
C ASN A 104 -10.40 7.37 -12.77
N LYS A 105 -10.36 6.35 -13.62
CA LYS A 105 -10.52 4.94 -13.22
C LYS A 105 -9.46 4.50 -12.20
N ASP A 106 -8.20 4.83 -12.45
CA ASP A 106 -7.10 4.46 -11.55
C ASP A 106 -7.15 5.25 -10.25
N ALA A 107 -7.40 6.56 -10.33
CA ALA A 107 -7.55 7.42 -9.16
C ALA A 107 -8.70 6.96 -8.24
N GLU A 108 -9.86 6.63 -8.81
CA GLU A 108 -11.02 6.11 -8.08
C GLU A 108 -10.75 4.73 -7.46
N ARG A 109 -10.09 3.81 -8.19
CA ARG A 109 -9.73 2.50 -7.66
C ARG A 109 -8.75 2.61 -6.50
N ILE A 110 -7.69 3.38 -6.66
CA ILE A 110 -6.67 3.58 -5.63
C ILE A 110 -7.28 4.25 -4.40
N SER A 111 -8.01 5.35 -4.56
CA SER A 111 -8.61 6.07 -3.43
C SER A 111 -9.63 5.25 -2.67
N MET A 112 -10.45 4.46 -3.35
CA MET A 112 -11.39 3.53 -2.72
C MET A 112 -10.65 2.51 -1.84
N ILE A 113 -9.53 1.96 -2.30
CA ILE A 113 -8.72 1.02 -1.52
C ILE A 113 -8.10 1.74 -0.30
N VAL A 114 -7.58 2.96 -0.48
CA VAL A 114 -7.06 3.80 0.62
C VAL A 114 -8.14 4.04 1.68
N GLY A 115 -9.39 4.28 1.28
CA GLY A 115 -10.53 4.46 2.19
C GLY A 115 -11.00 3.20 2.90
N LYS A 116 -10.35 2.04 2.68
CA LYS A 116 -10.81 0.74 3.22
C LYS A 116 -9.69 -0.18 3.68
N HIS A 117 -8.43 0.24 3.62
CA HIS A 117 -7.30 -0.67 3.83
C HIS A 117 -7.14 -1.14 5.30
N HIS A 118 -7.76 -0.47 6.26
CA HIS A 118 -7.86 -0.94 7.64
C HIS A 118 -9.10 -1.80 7.92
N THR A 119 -10.02 -1.92 6.96
CA THR A 119 -11.26 -2.69 7.08
C THR A 119 -11.11 -4.01 6.34
N TYR A 120 -10.52 -5.03 6.98
CA TYR A 120 -10.17 -6.32 6.37
C TYR A 120 -11.32 -7.07 5.71
N ASP A 121 -12.57 -6.82 6.14
CA ASP A 121 -13.80 -7.40 5.58
C ASP A 121 -14.60 -6.38 4.75
N ALA A 122 -13.93 -5.43 4.11
CA ALA A 122 -14.59 -4.37 3.33
C ALA A 122 -15.34 -4.85 2.08
N GLY A 123 -15.30 -6.16 1.78
CA GLY A 123 -15.90 -6.72 0.57
C GLY A 123 -15.23 -6.27 -0.73
N ILE A 124 -14.01 -5.71 -0.64
CA ILE A 124 -13.24 -5.31 -1.81
C ILE A 124 -12.59 -6.55 -2.42
N GLU A 125 -13.01 -6.86 -3.64
CA GLU A 125 -12.38 -7.90 -4.43
C GLU A 125 -11.22 -7.33 -5.27
N GLY A 126 -10.19 -8.14 -5.46
CA GLY A 126 -9.06 -7.81 -6.32
C GLY A 126 -7.72 -8.18 -5.72
N LEU A 127 -6.79 -8.49 -6.60
CA LEU A 127 -5.42 -8.84 -6.23
C LEU A 127 -4.67 -7.63 -5.66
N ASP A 128 -5.00 -6.43 -6.15
CA ASP A 128 -4.42 -5.15 -5.71
C ASP A 128 -4.71 -4.84 -4.23
N TYR A 129 -5.95 -5.00 -3.80
CA TYR A 129 -6.32 -4.82 -2.39
C TYR A 129 -5.61 -5.83 -1.49
N ARG A 130 -5.64 -7.11 -1.87
CA ARG A 130 -5.01 -8.20 -1.12
C ARG A 130 -3.52 -8.00 -0.95
N ILE A 131 -2.81 -7.72 -2.04
CA ILE A 131 -1.36 -7.53 -2.01
C ILE A 131 -0.97 -6.28 -1.20
N LEU A 132 -1.76 -5.19 -1.26
CA LEU A 132 -1.50 -4.03 -0.41
C LEU A 132 -1.51 -4.42 1.07
N LEU A 133 -2.53 -5.16 1.53
CA LEU A 133 -2.64 -5.59 2.94
C LEU A 133 -1.45 -6.47 3.35
N GLU A 134 -1.02 -7.37 2.50
CA GLU A 134 0.13 -8.24 2.75
C GLU A 134 1.45 -7.45 2.80
N ALA A 135 1.65 -6.51 1.89
CA ALA A 135 2.83 -5.66 1.84
C ALA A 135 2.92 -4.74 3.07
N ASP A 136 1.80 -4.11 3.45
CA ASP A 136 1.71 -3.29 4.65
C ASP A 136 1.95 -4.12 5.92
N ALA A 137 1.39 -5.32 6.01
CA ALA A 137 1.65 -6.24 7.12
C ALA A 137 3.12 -6.62 7.25
N CYS A 138 3.84 -6.86 6.14
CA CYS A 138 5.28 -7.12 6.18
C CYS A 138 6.04 -5.98 6.88
N VAL A 139 5.73 -4.74 6.53
CA VAL A 139 6.40 -3.56 7.07
C VAL A 139 5.98 -3.30 8.52
N ASN A 140 4.68 -3.32 8.81
CA ASN A 140 4.14 -3.08 10.15
C ASN A 140 4.65 -4.06 11.20
N MET A 141 4.74 -5.36 10.86
CA MET A 141 5.21 -6.38 11.80
C MET A 141 6.70 -6.23 12.14
N PHE A 142 7.48 -5.67 11.24
CA PHE A 142 8.86 -5.31 11.48
C PHE A 142 8.98 -4.01 12.29
N GLU A 143 8.28 -2.94 11.88
CA GLU A 143 8.42 -1.61 12.49
C GLU A 143 7.89 -1.53 13.92
N LYS A 144 6.90 -2.34 14.26
CA LYS A 144 6.29 -2.38 15.61
C LYS A 144 6.96 -3.38 16.54
N ASP A 145 8.01 -4.07 16.10
CA ASP A 145 8.70 -5.12 16.87
C ASP A 145 7.74 -6.08 17.59
N THR A 146 6.84 -6.65 16.81
CA THR A 146 5.76 -7.50 17.33
C THR A 146 6.27 -8.87 17.77
N SER A 147 5.55 -9.50 18.72
CA SER A 147 5.86 -10.85 19.21
C SER A 147 5.75 -11.90 18.10
N TYR A 148 6.45 -13.02 18.25
CA TYR A 148 6.37 -14.15 17.32
C TYR A 148 4.92 -14.65 17.14
N GLN A 149 4.15 -14.73 18.25
CA GLN A 149 2.75 -15.13 18.19
C GLN A 149 1.87 -14.15 17.37
N ALA A 150 2.13 -12.84 17.49
CA ALA A 150 1.44 -11.85 16.66
C ALA A 150 1.78 -12.02 15.18
N LYS A 151 3.04 -12.34 14.85
CA LYS A 151 3.48 -12.64 13.48
C LYS A 151 2.77 -13.88 12.92
N LEU A 152 2.63 -14.95 13.69
CA LEU A 152 1.87 -16.14 13.27
C LEU A 152 0.38 -15.82 13.02
N THR A 153 -0.23 -15.05 13.89
CA THR A 153 -1.62 -14.62 13.75
C THR A 153 -1.82 -13.78 12.50
N MET A 154 -0.89 -12.85 12.22
CA MET A 154 -0.90 -12.03 11.01
C MET A 154 -0.78 -12.88 9.75
N LEU A 155 0.16 -13.83 9.72
CA LEU A 155 0.33 -14.76 8.60
C LEU A 155 -0.98 -15.51 8.29
N LYS A 156 -1.62 -16.04 9.32
CA LYS A 156 -2.88 -16.80 9.19
C LYS A 156 -4.04 -15.93 8.70
N ASN A 157 -4.14 -14.72 9.20
CA ASN A 157 -5.32 -13.88 8.97
C ASN A 157 -5.24 -13.04 7.69
N VAL A 158 -4.05 -12.63 7.27
CA VAL A 158 -3.88 -11.65 6.18
C VAL A 158 -3.33 -12.30 4.91
N PHE A 159 -2.32 -13.15 5.01
CA PHE A 159 -1.60 -13.64 3.84
C PHE A 159 -2.37 -14.73 3.07
N ARG A 160 -2.62 -14.47 1.79
CA ARG A 160 -3.36 -15.36 0.86
C ARG A 160 -2.57 -15.64 -0.42
N THR A 161 -1.62 -14.75 -0.80
CA THR A 161 -0.79 -14.95 -1.99
C THR A 161 0.41 -15.84 -1.69
N ALA A 162 0.85 -16.61 -2.68
CA ALA A 162 2.03 -17.49 -2.53
C ALA A 162 3.31 -16.68 -2.33
N ALA A 163 3.49 -15.61 -3.12
CA ALA A 163 4.65 -14.74 -3.02
C ALA A 163 4.68 -13.95 -1.70
N GLY A 164 3.54 -13.42 -1.26
CA GLY A 164 3.44 -12.70 0.02
C GLY A 164 3.75 -13.60 1.21
N ARG A 165 3.17 -14.82 1.25
CA ARG A 165 3.50 -15.82 2.29
C ARG A 165 4.98 -16.13 2.31
N LYS A 166 5.58 -16.41 1.15
CA LYS A 166 7.01 -16.75 1.05
C LYS A 166 7.89 -15.60 1.56
N ILE A 167 7.59 -14.37 1.18
CA ILE A 167 8.35 -13.19 1.67
C ILE A 167 8.22 -13.08 3.19
N TYR A 168 7.00 -13.14 3.71
CA TYR A 168 6.74 -12.97 5.13
C TYR A 168 7.38 -14.07 5.98
N THR A 169 7.24 -15.35 5.60
CA THR A 169 7.85 -16.47 6.32
C THR A 169 9.37 -16.38 6.29
N THR A 170 9.95 -15.98 5.15
CA THR A 170 11.40 -15.76 5.04
C THR A 170 11.87 -14.60 5.93
N MET A 171 11.14 -13.46 5.96
CA MET A 171 11.51 -12.30 6.78
C MET A 171 11.55 -12.60 8.28
N PHE A 172 10.64 -13.43 8.76
CA PHE A 172 10.45 -13.67 10.20
C PHE A 172 10.86 -15.06 10.66
N ASP A 173 11.57 -15.81 9.80
CA ASP A 173 12.02 -17.19 10.06
C ASP A 173 10.88 -18.10 10.56
N ILE A 174 9.73 -18.04 9.87
CA ILE A 174 8.56 -18.86 10.16
C ILE A 174 8.60 -20.10 9.28
N PRO A 175 8.51 -21.33 9.84
CA PRO A 175 8.48 -22.54 9.04
C PRO A 175 7.31 -22.60 8.05
N ASP A 176 7.53 -23.10 6.83
CA ASP A 176 6.49 -23.23 5.79
C ASP A 176 5.34 -24.17 6.18
N SER A 177 5.54 -24.98 7.23
CA SER A 177 4.55 -25.94 7.75
C SER A 177 3.47 -25.33 8.66
N VAL A 178 3.48 -24.02 8.84
CA VAL A 178 2.53 -23.29 9.74
C VAL A 178 1.32 -22.74 9.01
#